data_4ed86201c7069704e9fc6fc9124dce4d
#
_entry.id   4ed86201c7069704e9fc6fc9124dce4d
#
_cell.length_a   1.000
_cell.length_b   1.000
_cell.length_c   1.000
_cell.angle_alpha   90.00
_cell.angle_beta   90.00
_cell.angle_gamma   90.00
#
_symmetry.space_group_name_H-M   'P 1'
#
loop_
_entity.id
_entity.type
_entity.pdbx_description
1 polymer ?
#
loop_
_entity_poly.entity_id
_entity_poly.type
_entity_poly.pdbx_seq_one_letter_code
_entity_poly.pdbx_strand_id
1 'polypeptide(L)'
;MLVGTGPRGGEGMATLTPEAQEIFGASYDKPDHLWLRVHFTKSEKSQAAGREFLKRFRLRAENRDPEVNEKVAPAQIEAIGKWGAPQEKPFEYLKSIRQPTLVVNGGKDVIIYSVNSFILQQHLPNAQLILYPDANHGSQYQYPELFVRHVSMFLSADERRGV
;
A
#
# COMPACT_ATOMS: atom_id res chain seq x y z
N MET A 1 -4.03 9.09 -6.89
CA MET A 1 -4.39 7.95 -6.01
C MET A 1 -3.17 7.53 -5.21
N LEU A 2 -3.35 7.22 -3.92
CA LEU A 2 -2.32 6.74 -2.99
C LEU A 2 -2.79 5.38 -2.43
N VAL A 3 -1.99 4.34 -2.57
CA VAL A 3 -2.36 2.98 -2.15
C VAL A 3 -1.25 2.39 -1.27
N GLY A 4 -1.60 1.91 -0.06
CA GLY A 4 -0.65 1.27 0.86
C GLY A 4 0.57 2.14 1.17
N THR A 5 0.36 3.42 1.44
CA THR A 5 1.45 4.38 1.68
C THR A 5 1.16 5.30 2.86
N GLY A 6 2.16 6.08 3.28
CA GLY A 6 2.04 7.03 4.37
C GLY A 6 2.67 8.39 4.05
N PRO A 7 2.36 9.41 4.86
CA PRO A 7 2.98 10.72 4.73
C PRO A 7 4.45 10.70 5.14
N ARG A 8 5.18 11.73 4.76
CA ARG A 8 6.55 11.92 5.24
C ARG A 8 6.55 12.02 6.77
N GLY A 9 7.39 11.24 7.43
CA GLY A 9 7.45 11.16 8.89
C GLY A 9 6.23 10.51 9.54
N GLY A 10 5.47 9.70 8.78
CA GLY A 10 4.32 8.95 9.30
C GLY A 10 4.71 7.88 10.31
N GLU A 11 3.69 7.34 11.00
CA GLU A 11 3.87 6.33 12.04
C GLU A 11 4.47 5.03 11.48
N GLY A 12 5.56 4.55 12.08
CA GLY A 12 6.27 3.35 11.64
C GLY A 12 7.02 3.49 10.31
N MET A 13 7.11 4.71 9.75
CA MET A 13 7.76 4.93 8.45
C MET A 13 9.29 5.08 8.54
N ALA A 14 9.83 5.52 9.69
CA ALA A 14 11.28 5.69 9.88
C ALA A 14 12.00 4.34 10.02
N THR A 15 11.32 3.36 10.57
CA THR A 15 11.81 2.00 10.79
C THR A 15 10.69 1.02 10.46
N LEU A 16 11.05 -0.19 10.07
CA LEU A 16 10.06 -1.24 9.86
C LEU A 16 9.23 -1.45 11.14
N THR A 17 7.92 -1.68 10.97
CA THR A 17 7.06 -2.11 12.09
C THR A 17 7.56 -3.44 12.66
N PRO A 18 7.29 -3.78 13.94
CA PRO A 18 7.68 -5.06 14.51
C PRO A 18 7.22 -6.27 13.66
N GLU A 19 5.99 -6.20 13.15
CA GLU A 19 5.44 -7.24 12.28
C GLU A 19 6.16 -7.30 10.93
N ALA A 20 6.50 -6.16 10.34
CA ALA A 20 7.29 -6.13 9.10
C ALA A 20 8.71 -6.68 9.33
N GLN A 21 9.34 -6.38 10.47
CA GLN A 21 10.64 -6.97 10.83
C GLN A 21 10.55 -8.50 10.94
N GLU A 22 9.51 -9.03 11.59
CA GLU A 22 9.26 -10.48 11.64
C GLU A 22 9.09 -11.06 10.24
N ILE A 23 8.30 -10.41 9.38
CA ILE A 23 8.02 -10.89 8.01
C ILE A 23 9.29 -10.89 7.17
N PHE A 24 10.04 -9.80 7.13
CA PHE A 24 11.23 -9.69 6.28
C PHE A 24 12.46 -10.40 6.86
N GLY A 25 12.51 -10.66 8.16
CA GLY A 25 13.56 -11.43 8.82
C GLY A 25 13.37 -12.95 8.78
N ALA A 26 12.18 -13.42 8.39
CA ALA A 26 11.90 -14.86 8.32
C ALA A 26 12.49 -15.51 7.05
N SER A 27 12.84 -16.80 7.16
CA SER A 27 13.20 -17.61 6.00
C SER A 27 11.96 -18.24 5.37
N TYR A 28 11.91 -18.28 4.05
CA TYR A 28 10.80 -18.82 3.29
C TYR A 28 11.28 -19.85 2.26
N ASP A 29 10.68 -21.04 2.25
CA ASP A 29 10.97 -22.09 1.27
C ASP A 29 10.62 -21.70 -0.16
N LYS A 30 9.64 -20.78 -0.32
CA LYS A 30 9.16 -20.28 -1.61
C LYS A 30 8.92 -18.78 -1.54
N PRO A 31 9.25 -18.00 -2.59
CA PRO A 31 8.97 -16.57 -2.66
C PRO A 31 7.49 -16.23 -2.42
N ASP A 32 6.58 -17.10 -2.83
CA ASP A 32 5.13 -16.94 -2.61
C ASP A 32 4.76 -16.74 -1.14
N HIS A 33 5.44 -17.42 -0.24
CA HIS A 33 5.14 -17.34 1.19
C HIS A 33 5.44 -15.93 1.73
N LEU A 34 6.50 -15.28 1.26
CA LEU A 34 6.78 -13.88 1.58
C LEU A 34 5.66 -12.98 1.03
N TRP A 35 5.28 -13.15 -0.25
CA TRP A 35 4.20 -12.37 -0.87
C TRP A 35 2.89 -12.48 -0.10
N LEU A 36 2.53 -13.68 0.31
CA LEU A 36 1.32 -13.93 1.11
C LEU A 36 1.39 -13.24 2.47
N ARG A 37 2.55 -13.24 3.13
CA ARG A 37 2.73 -12.60 4.45
C ARG A 37 2.69 -11.08 4.37
N VAL A 38 3.29 -10.49 3.34
CA VAL A 38 3.33 -9.03 3.14
C VAL A 38 1.96 -8.49 2.75
N HIS A 39 1.27 -9.13 1.82
CA HIS A 39 0.10 -8.53 1.17
C HIS A 39 -1.24 -8.99 1.71
N PHE A 40 -1.30 -10.09 2.45
CA PHE A 40 -2.56 -10.70 2.91
C PHE A 40 -2.51 -10.97 4.41
N THR A 41 -3.67 -10.88 5.07
CA THR A 41 -3.77 -11.22 6.50
C THR A 41 -3.63 -12.74 6.70
N LYS A 42 -3.52 -13.17 7.97
CA LYS A 42 -3.45 -14.60 8.32
C LYS A 42 -4.81 -15.31 8.21
N SER A 43 -5.91 -14.62 7.91
CA SER A 43 -7.22 -15.25 7.77
C SER A 43 -7.29 -16.17 6.56
N GLU A 44 -8.04 -17.26 6.67
CA GLU A 44 -8.25 -18.22 5.57
C GLU A 44 -8.75 -17.52 4.29
N LYS A 45 -9.70 -16.59 4.45
CA LYS A 45 -10.28 -15.82 3.34
C LYS A 45 -9.22 -14.97 2.63
N SER A 46 -8.40 -14.24 3.40
CA SER A 46 -7.34 -13.40 2.84
C SER A 46 -6.25 -14.24 2.17
N GLN A 47 -5.83 -15.34 2.80
CA GLN A 47 -4.85 -16.26 2.23
C GLN A 47 -5.36 -16.94 0.94
N ALA A 48 -6.64 -17.31 0.87
CA ALA A 48 -7.25 -17.84 -0.35
C ALA A 48 -7.21 -16.80 -1.49
N ALA A 49 -7.58 -15.54 -1.21
CA ALA A 49 -7.48 -14.45 -2.19
C ALA A 49 -6.02 -14.23 -2.65
N GLY A 50 -5.07 -14.37 -1.75
CA GLY A 50 -3.63 -14.29 -2.06
C GLY A 50 -3.18 -15.39 -3.02
N ARG A 51 -3.59 -16.62 -2.80
CA ARG A 51 -3.29 -17.74 -3.73
C ARG A 51 -3.89 -17.48 -5.12
N GLU A 52 -5.11 -16.96 -5.20
CA GLU A 52 -5.73 -16.60 -6.48
C GLU A 52 -5.00 -15.41 -7.16
N PHE A 53 -4.54 -14.42 -6.39
CA PHE A 53 -3.69 -13.35 -6.91
C PHE A 53 -2.40 -13.90 -7.51
N LEU A 54 -1.69 -14.79 -6.82
CA LEU A 54 -0.45 -15.39 -7.32
C LEU A 54 -0.65 -16.21 -8.59
N LYS A 55 -1.80 -16.89 -8.74
CA LYS A 55 -2.17 -17.56 -10.00
C LYS A 55 -2.29 -16.55 -11.14
N ARG A 56 -3.07 -15.47 -10.94
CA ARG A 56 -3.23 -14.41 -11.95
C ARG A 56 -1.90 -13.75 -12.31
N PHE A 57 -1.07 -13.47 -11.33
CA PHE A 57 0.25 -12.87 -11.51
C PHE A 57 1.16 -13.68 -12.45
N ARG A 58 1.00 -15.00 -12.48
CA ARG A 58 1.77 -15.92 -13.33
C ARG A 58 1.20 -16.14 -14.71
N LEU A 59 -0.01 -15.66 -15.01
CA LEU A 59 -0.61 -15.82 -16.33
C LEU A 59 0.18 -15.12 -17.43
N ARG A 60 0.81 -14.00 -17.12
CA ARG A 60 1.70 -13.31 -18.06
C ARG A 60 3.05 -14.02 -18.12
N ALA A 61 3.25 -14.86 -19.12
CA ALA A 61 4.49 -15.59 -19.34
C ALA A 61 5.49 -14.82 -20.24
N GLU A 62 4.98 -14.00 -21.16
CA GLU A 62 5.78 -13.25 -22.14
C GLU A 62 5.93 -11.77 -21.77
N ASN A 63 6.98 -11.14 -22.27
CA ASN A 63 7.28 -9.72 -22.07
C ASN A 63 7.23 -9.31 -20.57
N ARG A 64 7.77 -10.14 -19.71
CA ARG A 64 7.93 -9.84 -18.29
C ARG A 64 9.08 -8.85 -18.11
N ASP A 65 8.95 -8.01 -17.09
CA ASP A 65 10.04 -7.16 -16.66
C ASP A 65 11.23 -8.01 -16.18
N PRO A 66 12.48 -7.55 -16.31
CA PRO A 66 13.63 -8.26 -15.78
C PRO A 66 13.52 -8.44 -14.26
N GLU A 67 14.15 -9.48 -13.75
CA GLU A 67 14.22 -9.69 -12.31
C GLU A 67 14.91 -8.53 -11.60
N VAL A 68 14.43 -8.24 -10.40
CA VAL A 68 14.97 -7.17 -9.54
C VAL A 68 16.40 -7.57 -9.11
N ASN A 69 17.38 -6.72 -9.39
CA ASN A 69 18.75 -6.97 -8.98
C ASN A 69 19.00 -6.55 -7.51
N GLU A 70 20.17 -6.93 -6.99
CA GLU A 70 20.57 -6.72 -5.59
C GLU A 70 20.64 -5.25 -5.14
N LYS A 71 20.70 -4.29 -6.07
CA LYS A 71 20.81 -2.84 -5.76
C LYS A 71 19.47 -2.21 -5.42
N VAL A 72 18.37 -2.84 -5.86
CA VAL A 72 17.02 -2.23 -5.74
C VAL A 72 16.55 -2.20 -4.29
N ALA A 73 16.66 -3.30 -3.55
CA ALA A 73 16.18 -3.36 -2.18
C ALA A 73 16.91 -2.37 -1.25
N PRO A 74 18.25 -2.25 -1.25
CA PRO A 74 18.94 -1.22 -0.48
C PRO A 74 18.52 0.21 -0.85
N ALA A 75 18.38 0.51 -2.14
CA ALA A 75 17.95 1.84 -2.59
C ALA A 75 16.52 2.18 -2.14
N GLN A 76 15.61 1.21 -2.17
CA GLN A 76 14.26 1.39 -1.65
C GLN A 76 14.25 1.62 -0.14
N ILE A 77 15.00 0.84 0.63
CA ILE A 77 15.11 0.98 2.08
C ILE A 77 15.67 2.36 2.44
N GLU A 78 16.70 2.83 1.75
CA GLU A 78 17.25 4.17 1.95
C GLU A 78 16.22 5.27 1.67
N ALA A 79 15.48 5.16 0.56
CA ALA A 79 14.45 6.13 0.18
C ALA A 79 13.29 6.14 1.19
N ILE A 80 12.84 4.97 1.63
CA ILE A 80 11.77 4.82 2.64
C ILE A 80 12.24 5.40 3.99
N GLY A 81 13.47 5.11 4.42
CA GLY A 81 14.05 5.65 5.65
C GLY A 81 14.14 7.18 5.63
N LYS A 82 14.60 7.77 4.52
CA LYS A 82 14.60 9.24 4.32
C LYS A 82 13.19 9.83 4.35
N TRP A 83 12.23 9.17 3.70
CA TRP A 83 10.82 9.58 3.71
C TRP A 83 10.21 9.50 5.09
N GLY A 84 10.51 8.44 5.84
CA GLY A 84 10.00 8.20 7.18
C GLY A 84 10.64 9.03 8.28
N ALA A 85 11.75 9.74 8.00
CA ALA A 85 12.44 10.53 8.99
C ALA A 85 11.52 11.58 9.65
N PRO A 86 11.62 11.78 10.99
CA PRO A 86 10.83 12.77 11.71
C PRO A 86 10.94 14.15 11.09
N GLN A 87 9.82 14.88 11.05
CA GLN A 87 9.73 16.23 10.50
C GLN A 87 9.44 17.25 11.60
N GLU A 88 10.02 18.43 11.50
CA GLU A 88 9.76 19.55 12.44
C GLU A 88 8.29 19.98 12.41
N LYS A 89 7.73 20.04 11.19
CA LYS A 89 6.31 20.37 10.96
C LYS A 89 5.64 19.22 10.23
N PRO A 90 5.26 18.17 10.97
CA PRO A 90 4.71 16.98 10.33
C PRO A 90 3.43 17.33 9.57
N PHE A 91 3.34 16.81 8.35
CA PHE A 91 2.16 16.85 7.48
C PHE A 91 1.76 18.24 6.93
N GLU A 92 2.41 19.36 7.27
CA GLU A 92 2.05 20.68 6.74
C GLU A 92 2.13 20.73 5.21
N TYR A 93 3.10 20.05 4.60
CA TYR A 93 3.27 20.02 3.15
C TYR A 93 2.04 19.42 2.41
N LEU A 94 1.28 18.55 3.06
CA LEU A 94 0.07 17.94 2.49
C LEU A 94 -1.00 18.99 2.17
N LYS A 95 -1.06 20.08 2.91
CA LYS A 95 -2.02 21.18 2.70
C LYS A 95 -1.86 21.85 1.33
N SER A 96 -0.67 21.77 0.72
CA SER A 96 -0.40 22.33 -0.61
C SER A 96 -0.87 21.43 -1.76
N ILE A 97 -1.18 20.15 -1.50
CA ILE A 97 -1.65 19.18 -2.48
C ILE A 97 -3.17 19.31 -2.59
N ARG A 98 -3.64 20.09 -3.55
CA ARG A 98 -5.07 20.43 -3.72
C ARG A 98 -5.82 19.49 -4.66
N GLN A 99 -5.10 18.62 -5.37
CA GLN A 99 -5.67 17.67 -6.32
C GLN A 99 -6.61 16.72 -5.59
N PRO A 100 -7.77 16.36 -6.19
CA PRO A 100 -8.58 15.27 -5.68
C PRO A 100 -7.74 14.02 -5.47
N THR A 101 -7.78 13.46 -4.27
CA THR A 101 -6.93 12.33 -3.89
C THR A 101 -7.77 11.19 -3.33
N LEU A 102 -7.61 10.00 -3.90
CA LEU A 102 -8.15 8.77 -3.34
C LEU A 102 -7.02 8.06 -2.57
N VAL A 103 -7.21 7.89 -1.27
CA VAL A 103 -6.33 7.12 -0.38
C VAL A 103 -6.95 5.76 -0.13
N VAL A 104 -6.18 4.70 -0.35
CA VAL A 104 -6.67 3.31 -0.22
C VAL A 104 -5.67 2.49 0.58
N ASN A 105 -6.16 1.69 1.54
CA ASN A 105 -5.30 0.76 2.25
C ASN A 105 -6.08 -0.46 2.79
N GLY A 106 -5.36 -1.45 3.27
CA GLY A 106 -5.91 -2.52 4.10
C GLY A 106 -6.14 -2.06 5.53
N GLY A 107 -7.28 -2.40 6.11
CA GLY A 107 -7.60 -2.05 7.49
C GLY A 107 -6.71 -2.74 8.53
N LYS A 108 -5.93 -3.73 8.12
CA LYS A 108 -4.97 -4.49 8.95
C LYS A 108 -3.57 -4.49 8.32
N ASP A 109 -3.20 -3.41 7.62
CA ASP A 109 -1.88 -3.26 7.03
C ASP A 109 -0.82 -3.15 8.15
N VAL A 110 0.06 -4.15 8.21
CA VAL A 110 1.17 -4.23 9.17
C VAL A 110 2.50 -3.76 8.57
N ILE A 111 2.55 -3.49 7.27
CA ILE A 111 3.73 -2.96 6.59
C ILE A 111 3.74 -1.44 6.67
N ILE A 112 2.65 -0.81 6.24
CA ILE A 112 2.38 0.63 6.38
C ILE A 112 1.08 0.77 7.15
N TYR A 113 1.17 1.01 8.45
CA TYR A 113 0.00 1.08 9.33
C TYR A 113 -1.11 1.95 8.75
N SER A 114 -2.34 1.44 8.80
CA SER A 114 -3.51 2.12 8.23
C SER A 114 -3.81 3.48 8.85
N VAL A 115 -3.27 3.79 10.05
CA VAL A 115 -3.31 5.14 10.63
C VAL A 115 -2.65 6.17 9.71
N ASN A 116 -1.61 5.81 8.95
CA ASN A 116 -0.98 6.70 7.99
C ASN A 116 -1.94 7.13 6.87
N SER A 117 -2.80 6.23 6.43
CA SER A 117 -3.84 6.55 5.44
C SER A 117 -4.89 7.50 6.00
N PHE A 118 -5.23 7.37 7.29
CA PHE A 118 -6.10 8.32 7.99
C PHE A 118 -5.43 9.69 8.11
N ILE A 119 -4.15 9.75 8.48
CA ILE A 119 -3.37 11.00 8.55
C ILE A 119 -3.35 11.69 7.17
N LEU A 120 -3.09 10.94 6.10
CA LEU A 120 -3.14 11.48 4.73
C LEU A 120 -4.51 12.12 4.44
N GLN A 121 -5.60 11.41 4.76
CA GLN A 121 -6.95 11.92 4.50
C GLN A 121 -7.27 13.17 5.32
N GLN A 122 -6.81 13.25 6.58
CA GLN A 122 -7.07 14.42 7.44
C GLN A 122 -6.29 15.67 7.03
N HIS A 123 -5.12 15.52 6.41
CA HIS A 123 -4.23 16.63 6.08
C HIS A 123 -4.27 17.04 4.60
N LEU A 124 -4.74 16.17 3.71
CA LEU A 124 -4.98 16.51 2.30
C LEU A 124 -6.32 17.24 2.17
N PRO A 125 -6.36 18.45 1.57
CA PRO A 125 -7.60 19.26 1.50
C PRO A 125 -8.77 18.61 0.75
N ASN A 126 -8.49 17.72 -0.19
CA ASN A 126 -9.50 17.06 -1.03
C ASN A 126 -9.22 15.57 -1.16
N ALA A 127 -9.31 14.84 -0.04
CA ALA A 127 -9.04 13.41 -0.01
C ALA A 127 -10.24 12.57 0.43
N GLN A 128 -10.41 11.44 -0.24
CA GLN A 128 -11.31 10.36 0.17
C GLN A 128 -10.48 9.19 0.67
N LEU A 129 -10.96 8.47 1.69
CA LEU A 129 -10.30 7.30 2.26
C LEU A 129 -11.17 6.06 2.11
N ILE A 130 -10.55 4.97 1.66
CA ILE A 130 -11.14 3.63 1.66
C ILE A 130 -10.21 2.67 2.39
N LEU A 131 -10.73 2.02 3.43
CA LEU A 131 -10.05 0.93 4.13
C LEU A 131 -10.80 -0.38 3.86
N TYR A 132 -10.09 -1.36 3.29
CA TYR A 132 -10.67 -2.68 3.04
C TYR A 132 -10.56 -3.55 4.30
N PRO A 133 -11.67 -4.18 4.73
CA PRO A 133 -11.67 -5.04 5.90
C PRO A 133 -10.83 -6.30 5.67
N ASP A 134 -10.21 -6.81 6.73
CA ASP A 134 -9.41 -8.05 6.69
C ASP A 134 -8.36 -8.07 5.56
N ALA A 135 -7.79 -6.92 5.23
CA ALA A 135 -6.75 -6.76 4.21
C ALA A 135 -5.49 -6.17 4.83
N ASN A 136 -4.35 -6.72 4.41
CA ASN A 136 -3.02 -6.23 4.71
C ASN A 136 -2.55 -5.29 3.59
N HIS A 137 -1.28 -5.15 3.34
CA HIS A 137 -0.66 -4.24 2.36
C HIS A 137 -1.12 -4.44 0.91
N GLY A 138 -1.68 -5.59 0.57
CA GLY A 138 -2.20 -5.94 -0.75
C GLY A 138 -3.72 -5.81 -0.91
N SER A 139 -4.34 -4.80 -0.32
CA SER A 139 -5.81 -4.66 -0.33
C SER A 139 -6.41 -4.64 -1.75
N GLN A 140 -5.76 -4.00 -2.72
CA GLN A 140 -6.15 -3.98 -4.13
C GLN A 140 -6.04 -5.36 -4.81
N TYR A 141 -5.17 -6.21 -4.31
CA TYR A 141 -4.99 -7.59 -4.80
C TYR A 141 -6.03 -8.53 -4.22
N GLN A 142 -6.44 -8.27 -2.97
CA GLN A 142 -7.45 -9.06 -2.27
C GLN A 142 -8.86 -8.74 -2.77
N TYR A 143 -9.14 -7.49 -3.10
CA TYR A 143 -10.45 -7.00 -3.53
C TYR A 143 -10.39 -6.34 -4.92
N PRO A 144 -9.89 -7.02 -5.97
CA PRO A 144 -9.57 -6.36 -7.26
C PRO A 144 -10.78 -5.73 -7.93
N GLU A 145 -11.91 -6.40 -7.96
CA GLU A 145 -13.13 -5.89 -8.60
C GLU A 145 -13.71 -4.69 -7.85
N LEU A 146 -13.73 -4.76 -6.53
CA LEU A 146 -14.23 -3.68 -5.68
C LEU A 146 -13.29 -2.47 -5.74
N PHE A 147 -11.98 -2.70 -5.76
CA PHE A 147 -10.98 -1.66 -5.94
C PHE A 147 -11.17 -0.92 -7.28
N VAL A 148 -11.32 -1.64 -8.37
CA VAL A 148 -11.57 -1.04 -9.71
C VAL A 148 -12.84 -0.22 -9.71
N ARG A 149 -13.95 -0.70 -9.10
CA ARG A 149 -15.20 0.07 -9.00
C ARG A 149 -14.99 1.39 -8.25
N HIS A 150 -14.33 1.37 -7.09
CA HIS A 150 -14.07 2.58 -6.31
C HIS A 150 -13.19 3.57 -7.08
N VAL A 151 -12.13 3.09 -7.75
CA VAL A 151 -11.26 3.92 -8.57
C VAL A 151 -12.03 4.52 -9.74
N SER A 152 -12.85 3.74 -10.44
CA SER A 152 -13.67 4.22 -11.56
C SER A 152 -14.68 5.29 -11.10
N MET A 153 -15.34 5.07 -9.96
CA MET A 153 -16.25 6.07 -9.38
C MET A 153 -15.53 7.36 -9.04
N PHE A 154 -14.34 7.28 -8.44
CA PHE A 154 -13.53 8.44 -8.09
C PHE A 154 -13.12 9.23 -9.34
N LEU A 155 -12.59 8.57 -10.36
CA LEU A 155 -12.14 9.21 -11.60
C LEU A 155 -13.31 9.85 -12.36
N SER A 156 -14.44 9.13 -12.49
CA SER A 156 -15.64 9.67 -13.17
C SER A 156 -16.31 10.83 -12.41
N ALA A 157 -16.09 10.96 -11.11
CA ALA A 157 -16.62 12.07 -10.33
C ALA A 157 -15.87 13.40 -10.60
N ASP A 158 -14.60 13.31 -10.96
CA ASP A 158 -13.76 14.48 -11.27
C ASP A 158 -14.12 15.07 -12.64
N GLU A 159 -14.45 14.24 -13.63
CA GLU A 159 -14.93 14.67 -14.94
C GLU A 159 -16.24 15.51 -14.84
N ARG A 160 -17.07 15.23 -13.84
CA ARG A 160 -18.34 15.97 -13.61
C ARG A 160 -18.16 17.30 -12.86
N ARG A 161 -16.98 17.58 -12.29
CA ARG A 161 -16.68 18.85 -11.61
C ARG A 161 -16.06 19.90 -12.54
N GLY A 162 -15.76 19.54 -13.77
CA GLY A 162 -15.16 20.38 -14.81
C GLY A 162 -16.17 21.05 -15.76
N VAL A 163 -17.47 21.07 -15.39
CA VAL A 163 -18.53 21.77 -16.14
C VAL A 163 -19.09 22.91 -15.31
#